data_72fcbff8f5a8f7d0ba108f83dda6ad30
#
_entry.id   72fcbff8f5a8f7d0ba108f83dda6ad30
#
_cell.length_a   1.000
_cell.length_b   1.000
_cell.length_c   1.000
_cell.angle_alpha   90.00
_cell.angle_beta   90.00
_cell.angle_gamma   90.00
#
_symmetry.space_group_name_H-M   'P 1'
#
loop_
_entity.id
_entity.type
_entity.pdbx_description
1 polymer ?
#
loop_
_entity_poly.entity_id
_entity_poly.type
_entity_poly.pdbx_seq_one_letter_code
_entity_poly.pdbx_strand_id
1 'polypeptide(L)'
;MKNFPLMFAHDGKTNKIIGKKRISTYKRLYEYISSLQDSNTVKVHENYLDENELAKNIYSKKYYVKDLNNDLIEDKPEDVFKRLASFLSTVEDTPSKQKEFSERFYNELFEGRFIAGGRVLAGAGDLYRLKTLANCFVSQIDHDDIDSIYKAAFECARTYSYGGGIGVDISCLRPKDAIVHNAADSSTGAVSFMELYSLTTGLIGQSGRRGALMLTIDVKHPDVMHFLKVKKTPNWVTNQIVEQCNWSGLFDEFELDTIKKQVMENTQVRFANISIKVSDEFMSSVDEE
;
A
#
# COMPACT_ATOMS: atom_id res chain seq x y z
N MET A 1 -4.26 11.09 -28.78
CA MET A 1 -4.45 10.30 -27.53
C MET A 1 -5.92 9.92 -27.49
N LYS A 2 -6.26 8.71 -27.89
CA LYS A 2 -7.60 8.17 -27.66
C LYS A 2 -7.69 7.87 -26.17
N ASN A 3 -8.66 8.50 -25.52
CA ASN A 3 -8.95 8.38 -24.10
C ASN A 3 -9.00 6.90 -23.69
N PHE A 4 -7.90 6.38 -23.17
CA PHE A 4 -7.99 5.27 -22.25
C PHE A 4 -8.90 5.75 -21.11
N PRO A 5 -10.01 5.06 -20.82
CA PRO A 5 -10.74 5.39 -19.60
C PRO A 5 -9.74 5.16 -18.48
N LEU A 6 -9.25 6.27 -17.90
CA LEU A 6 -8.40 6.25 -16.72
C LEU A 6 -9.12 5.36 -15.70
N MET A 7 -8.64 4.13 -15.53
CA MET A 7 -9.16 3.17 -14.56
C MET A 7 -9.10 3.73 -13.13
N PHE A 8 -8.52 4.90 -12.97
CA PHE A 8 -8.22 5.55 -11.69
C PHE A 8 -8.76 6.98 -11.58
N ALA A 9 -9.47 7.53 -12.57
CA ALA A 9 -10.18 8.79 -12.40
C ALA A 9 -11.39 8.58 -11.49
N HIS A 10 -11.18 8.74 -10.20
CA HIS A 10 -12.23 8.77 -9.21
C HIS A 10 -12.86 10.16 -9.22
N ASP A 11 -13.92 10.33 -9.98
CA ASP A 11 -14.92 11.36 -9.70
C ASP A 11 -15.77 10.83 -8.54
N GLY A 12 -15.79 11.54 -7.39
CA GLY A 12 -16.56 11.16 -6.21
C GLY A 12 -18.09 11.01 -6.45
N LYS A 13 -18.57 11.32 -7.66
CA LYS A 13 -19.94 11.11 -8.11
C LYS A 13 -20.21 9.69 -8.63
N THR A 14 -19.21 8.85 -8.83
CA THR A 14 -19.37 7.53 -9.46
C THR A 14 -19.69 6.38 -8.50
N ASN A 15 -19.83 6.62 -7.20
CA ASN A 15 -20.24 5.57 -6.25
C ASN A 15 -21.63 4.96 -6.56
N LYS A 16 -22.46 5.59 -7.39
CA LYS A 16 -23.75 5.04 -7.84
C LYS A 16 -23.67 4.17 -9.09
N ILE A 17 -22.51 4.05 -9.73
CA ILE A 17 -22.35 3.30 -11.01
C ILE A 17 -21.50 2.05 -10.84
N ILE A 18 -21.55 1.39 -9.70
CA ILE A 18 -20.95 0.05 -9.51
C ILE A 18 -21.80 -1.06 -10.20
N GLY A 19 -22.86 -0.70 -10.92
CA GLY A 19 -23.70 -1.59 -11.69
C GLY A 19 -23.17 -1.95 -13.08
N LYS A 20 -24.04 -2.47 -13.91
CA LYS A 20 -23.84 -3.03 -15.25
C LYS A 20 -22.87 -2.28 -16.20
N LYS A 21 -22.69 -0.97 -16.06
CA LYS A 21 -21.83 -0.17 -16.94
C LYS A 21 -20.32 -0.36 -16.70
N ARG A 22 -19.91 -0.67 -15.47
CA ARG A 22 -18.52 -1.02 -15.15
C ARG A 22 -18.17 -2.41 -15.68
N ILE A 23 -19.06 -3.37 -15.52
CA ILE A 23 -18.88 -4.74 -16.04
C ILE A 23 -18.75 -4.71 -17.56
N SER A 24 -19.54 -3.92 -18.26
CA SER A 24 -19.44 -3.80 -19.73
C SER A 24 -18.15 -3.11 -20.18
N THR A 25 -17.63 -2.14 -19.44
CA THR A 25 -16.36 -1.48 -19.73
C THR A 25 -15.18 -2.41 -19.45
N TYR A 26 -15.23 -3.17 -18.37
CA TYR A 26 -14.26 -4.22 -18.07
C TYR A 26 -14.25 -5.32 -19.12
N LYS A 27 -15.42 -5.80 -19.53
CA LYS A 27 -15.54 -6.82 -20.56
C LYS A 27 -14.97 -6.36 -21.90
N ARG A 28 -15.24 -5.15 -22.32
CA ARG A 28 -14.67 -4.55 -23.54
C ARG A 28 -13.16 -4.36 -23.45
N LEU A 29 -12.65 -3.92 -22.30
CA LEU A 29 -11.22 -3.78 -22.09
C LEU A 29 -10.54 -5.16 -22.08
N TYR A 30 -11.15 -6.14 -21.45
CA TYR A 30 -10.71 -7.53 -21.47
C TYR A 30 -10.65 -8.08 -22.89
N GLU A 31 -11.74 -7.96 -23.65
CA GLU A 31 -11.82 -8.42 -25.04
C GLU A 31 -10.77 -7.72 -25.92
N TYR A 32 -10.58 -6.41 -25.72
CA TYR A 32 -9.56 -5.65 -26.44
C TYR A 32 -8.14 -6.10 -26.09
N ILE A 33 -7.79 -6.20 -24.82
CA ILE A 33 -6.44 -6.61 -24.41
C ILE A 33 -6.19 -8.09 -24.79
N SER A 34 -7.16 -8.97 -24.64
CA SER A 34 -7.04 -10.36 -25.09
C SER A 34 -6.78 -10.45 -26.59
N SER A 35 -7.49 -9.65 -27.39
CA SER A 35 -7.26 -9.62 -28.85
C SER A 35 -5.87 -9.12 -29.23
N LEU A 36 -5.29 -8.20 -28.45
CA LEU A 36 -3.92 -7.73 -28.64
C LEU A 36 -2.89 -8.79 -28.22
N GLN A 37 -3.17 -9.53 -27.15
CA GLN A 37 -2.32 -10.62 -26.68
C GLN A 37 -2.28 -11.78 -27.66
N ASP A 38 -3.43 -12.14 -28.26
CA ASP A 38 -3.52 -13.22 -29.26
C ASP A 38 -2.78 -12.87 -30.56
N SER A 39 -2.69 -11.57 -30.90
CA SER A 39 -1.95 -11.11 -32.10
C SER A 39 -0.44 -11.00 -31.86
N ASN A 40 0.01 -10.91 -30.63
CA ASN A 40 1.41 -10.75 -30.22
C ASN A 40 1.97 -12.09 -29.74
N THR A 41 2.27 -13.01 -30.67
CA THR A 41 2.98 -14.25 -30.32
C THR A 41 4.44 -13.94 -30.00
N VAL A 42 4.68 -13.63 -28.70
CA VAL A 42 6.06 -13.56 -28.18
C VAL A 42 6.61 -14.99 -28.09
N LYS A 43 7.79 -15.21 -28.65
CA LYS A 43 8.49 -16.48 -28.48
C LYS A 43 8.90 -16.60 -27.02
N VAL A 44 8.26 -17.50 -26.32
CA VAL A 44 8.52 -17.73 -24.87
C VAL A 44 9.74 -18.63 -24.75
N HIS A 45 10.78 -18.17 -24.08
CA HIS A 45 11.89 -19.01 -23.63
C HIS A 45 11.43 -19.80 -22.41
N GLU A 46 12.03 -20.94 -22.14
CA GLU A 46 11.71 -21.77 -20.98
C GLU A 46 12.81 -21.69 -19.91
N ASN A 47 12.42 -21.95 -18.67
CA ASN A 47 13.33 -22.14 -17.53
C ASN A 47 14.03 -20.90 -16.97
N TYR A 48 13.30 -19.80 -16.80
CA TYR A 48 13.86 -18.59 -16.18
C TYR A 48 14.40 -18.79 -14.75
N LEU A 49 13.77 -19.66 -13.95
CA LEU A 49 14.11 -19.90 -12.54
C LEU A 49 14.61 -21.32 -12.30
N ASP A 50 15.42 -21.88 -13.20
CA ASP A 50 15.94 -23.22 -13.01
C ASP A 50 16.47 -23.43 -11.58
N GLU A 51 15.92 -24.46 -10.91
CA GLU A 51 16.31 -24.90 -9.58
C GLU A 51 16.11 -23.90 -8.41
N ASN A 52 15.50 -22.74 -8.64
CA ASN A 52 15.24 -21.74 -7.57
C ASN A 52 13.83 -21.87 -6.97
N GLU A 53 13.65 -22.83 -6.08
CA GLU A 53 12.35 -23.10 -5.43
C GLU A 53 11.83 -21.92 -4.58
N LEU A 54 12.73 -21.13 -3.97
CA LEU A 54 12.31 -19.93 -3.22
C LEU A 54 11.68 -18.90 -4.15
N ALA A 55 12.30 -18.65 -5.29
CA ALA A 55 11.77 -17.69 -6.25
C ALA A 55 10.46 -18.19 -6.87
N LYS A 56 10.34 -19.47 -7.25
CA LYS A 56 9.08 -20.08 -7.71
C LYS A 56 7.94 -19.88 -6.71
N ASN A 57 8.21 -20.11 -5.43
CA ASN A 57 7.25 -19.91 -4.35
C ASN A 57 6.82 -18.43 -4.21
N ILE A 58 7.77 -17.49 -4.35
CA ILE A 58 7.47 -16.06 -4.32
C ILE A 58 6.60 -15.66 -5.50
N TYR A 59 6.92 -16.13 -6.72
CA TYR A 59 6.11 -15.85 -7.91
C TYR A 59 4.69 -16.36 -7.76
N SER A 60 4.53 -17.61 -7.36
CA SER A 60 3.23 -18.25 -7.18
C SER A 60 2.35 -17.54 -6.14
N LYS A 61 2.95 -17.11 -5.02
CA LYS A 61 2.21 -16.43 -3.95
C LYS A 61 1.90 -14.97 -4.22
N LYS A 62 2.72 -14.27 -5.01
CA LYS A 62 2.67 -12.81 -5.11
C LYS A 62 2.43 -12.25 -6.49
N TYR A 63 2.88 -12.93 -7.54
CA TYR A 63 2.95 -12.34 -8.88
C TYR A 63 2.07 -13.00 -9.92
N TYR A 64 1.79 -14.31 -9.78
CA TYR A 64 0.91 -14.99 -10.72
C TYR A 64 -0.51 -14.46 -10.62
N VAL A 65 -1.12 -14.24 -11.77
CA VAL A 65 -2.52 -13.84 -11.86
C VAL A 65 -3.41 -15.00 -11.50
N LYS A 66 -4.49 -14.69 -10.79
CA LYS A 66 -5.55 -15.62 -10.41
C LYS A 66 -6.86 -15.15 -11.01
N ASP A 67 -7.70 -16.09 -11.40
CA ASP A 67 -9.05 -15.81 -11.85
C ASP A 67 -9.98 -15.31 -10.72
N LEU A 68 -11.27 -15.14 -11.02
CA LEU A 68 -12.28 -14.72 -10.04
C LEU A 68 -12.53 -15.75 -8.92
N ASN A 69 -12.19 -17.01 -9.16
CA ASN A 69 -12.32 -18.11 -8.18
C ASN A 69 -11.06 -18.28 -7.31
N ASN A 70 -10.01 -17.46 -7.54
CA ASN A 70 -8.67 -17.57 -6.96
C ASN A 70 -7.81 -18.71 -7.50
N ASP A 71 -8.18 -19.32 -8.62
CA ASP A 71 -7.35 -20.31 -9.28
C ASP A 71 -6.23 -19.62 -10.07
N LEU A 72 -5.03 -20.22 -10.05
CA LEU A 72 -3.86 -19.68 -10.77
C LEU A 72 -4.08 -19.83 -12.28
N ILE A 73 -3.87 -18.73 -13.02
CA ILE A 73 -3.88 -18.70 -14.49
C ILE A 73 -2.45 -18.80 -15.02
N GLU A 74 -1.50 -18.25 -14.29
CA GLU A 74 -0.08 -18.30 -14.58
C GLU A 74 0.58 -19.34 -13.68
N ASP A 75 1.51 -20.12 -14.21
CA ASP A 75 2.23 -21.15 -13.46
C ASP A 75 3.75 -21.01 -13.51
N LYS A 76 4.26 -20.11 -14.36
CA LYS A 76 5.69 -19.85 -14.53
C LYS A 76 6.00 -18.37 -14.72
N PRO A 77 7.23 -17.90 -14.37
CA PRO A 77 7.63 -16.49 -14.51
C PRO A 77 7.51 -15.95 -15.92
N GLU A 78 7.73 -16.80 -16.92
CA GLU A 78 7.63 -16.46 -18.33
C GLU A 78 6.21 -15.97 -18.70
N ASP A 79 5.18 -16.51 -18.08
CA ASP A 79 3.81 -16.06 -18.28
C ASP A 79 3.62 -14.64 -17.75
N VAL A 80 4.22 -14.34 -16.58
CA VAL A 80 4.24 -12.98 -16.03
C VAL A 80 4.93 -12.01 -16.98
N PHE A 81 6.09 -12.38 -17.51
CA PHE A 81 6.84 -11.53 -18.45
C PHE A 81 6.07 -11.30 -19.74
N LYS A 82 5.44 -12.35 -20.28
CA LYS A 82 4.56 -12.25 -21.45
C LYS A 82 3.38 -11.31 -21.20
N ARG A 83 2.71 -11.44 -20.06
CA ARG A 83 1.60 -10.55 -19.69
C ARG A 83 2.05 -9.10 -19.57
N LEU A 84 3.15 -8.82 -18.87
CA LEU A 84 3.70 -7.49 -18.74
C LEU A 84 4.06 -6.89 -20.09
N ALA A 85 4.82 -7.62 -20.88
CA ALA A 85 5.29 -7.17 -22.18
C ALA A 85 4.11 -6.84 -23.10
N SER A 86 3.14 -7.73 -23.18
CA SER A 86 1.94 -7.55 -23.98
C SER A 86 1.09 -6.38 -23.52
N PHE A 87 0.92 -6.21 -22.19
CA PHE A 87 0.13 -5.12 -21.63
C PHE A 87 0.82 -3.76 -21.81
N LEU A 88 2.10 -3.66 -21.47
CA LEU A 88 2.82 -2.39 -21.53
C LEU A 88 3.00 -1.89 -22.96
N SER A 89 3.18 -2.80 -23.94
CA SER A 89 3.30 -2.44 -25.34
C SER A 89 2.02 -1.87 -25.95
N THR A 90 0.86 -2.05 -25.32
CA THR A 90 -0.43 -1.51 -25.82
C THR A 90 -0.47 0.01 -25.92
N VAL A 91 0.45 0.72 -25.27
CA VAL A 91 0.54 2.19 -25.33
C VAL A 91 1.13 2.69 -26.65
N GLU A 92 1.77 1.81 -27.42
CA GLU A 92 2.36 2.15 -28.72
C GLU A 92 1.31 2.44 -29.78
N ASP A 93 1.59 3.40 -30.66
CA ASP A 93 0.63 3.97 -31.61
C ASP A 93 0.19 2.99 -32.72
N THR A 94 1.03 2.01 -33.06
CA THR A 94 0.78 1.10 -34.18
C THR A 94 0.93 -0.36 -33.76
N PRO A 95 0.17 -1.29 -34.39
CA PRO A 95 0.32 -2.72 -34.15
C PRO A 95 1.73 -3.26 -34.36
N SER A 96 2.45 -2.71 -35.33
CA SER A 96 3.85 -3.09 -35.62
C SER A 96 4.76 -2.73 -34.45
N LYS A 97 4.64 -1.49 -33.90
CA LYS A 97 5.38 -1.07 -32.72
C LYS A 97 4.98 -1.86 -31.50
N GLN A 98 3.67 -2.11 -31.30
CA GLN A 98 3.19 -2.92 -30.18
C GLN A 98 3.84 -4.29 -30.16
N LYS A 99 3.94 -4.94 -31.30
CA LYS A 99 4.63 -6.24 -31.44
C LYS A 99 6.12 -6.12 -31.17
N GLU A 100 6.80 -5.15 -31.78
CA GLU A 100 8.24 -4.90 -31.57
C GLU A 100 8.57 -4.67 -30.10
N PHE A 101 7.85 -3.76 -29.45
CA PHE A 101 8.08 -3.45 -28.02
C PHE A 101 7.68 -4.59 -27.10
N SER A 102 6.65 -5.37 -27.44
CA SER A 102 6.29 -6.56 -26.65
C SER A 102 7.44 -7.59 -26.67
N GLU A 103 8.01 -7.88 -27.82
CA GLU A 103 9.16 -8.79 -27.94
C GLU A 103 10.38 -8.24 -27.18
N ARG A 104 10.65 -6.94 -27.32
CA ARG A 104 11.77 -6.28 -26.63
C ARG A 104 11.60 -6.31 -25.12
N PHE A 105 10.44 -5.93 -24.59
CA PHE A 105 10.17 -5.94 -23.13
C PHE A 105 10.25 -7.35 -22.57
N TYR A 106 9.71 -8.33 -23.28
CA TYR A 106 9.83 -9.73 -22.85
C TYR A 106 11.29 -10.17 -22.72
N ASN A 107 12.11 -9.91 -23.72
CA ASN A 107 13.52 -10.28 -23.72
C ASN A 107 14.31 -9.58 -22.60
N GLU A 108 14.07 -8.29 -22.36
CA GLU A 108 14.72 -7.54 -21.27
C GLU A 108 14.37 -8.13 -19.89
N LEU A 109 13.12 -8.53 -19.70
CA LEU A 109 12.66 -9.17 -18.46
C LEU A 109 13.22 -10.58 -18.30
N PHE A 110 13.19 -11.38 -19.38
CA PHE A 110 13.66 -12.77 -19.35
C PHE A 110 15.17 -12.87 -19.13
N GLU A 111 15.95 -12.02 -19.78
CA GLU A 111 17.40 -11.99 -19.61
C GLU A 111 17.85 -11.30 -18.29
N GLY A 112 16.89 -10.81 -17.49
CA GLY A 112 17.18 -10.20 -16.20
C GLY A 112 17.90 -8.84 -16.28
N ARG A 113 17.94 -8.20 -17.47
CA ARG A 113 18.50 -6.85 -17.62
C ARG A 113 17.60 -5.79 -16.99
N PHE A 114 16.32 -6.07 -16.86
CA PHE A 114 15.34 -5.25 -16.18
C PHE A 114 14.35 -6.12 -15.41
N ILE A 115 14.07 -5.76 -14.16
CA ILE A 115 13.01 -6.36 -13.35
C ILE A 115 12.09 -5.24 -12.90
N ALA A 116 10.82 -5.33 -13.25
CA ALA A 116 9.82 -4.36 -12.85
C ALA A 116 9.55 -4.39 -11.35
N GLY A 117 9.11 -3.26 -10.78
CA GLY A 117 8.69 -3.19 -9.39
C GLY A 117 7.57 -4.18 -9.07
N GLY A 118 7.51 -4.64 -7.83
CA GLY A 118 6.58 -5.71 -7.42
C GLY A 118 5.10 -5.43 -7.71
N ARG A 119 4.69 -4.17 -7.72
CA ARG A 119 3.30 -3.80 -8.06
C ARG A 119 3.02 -3.93 -9.56
N VAL A 120 4.01 -3.62 -10.38
CA VAL A 120 3.92 -3.82 -11.83
C VAL A 120 3.89 -5.32 -12.15
N LEU A 121 4.81 -6.11 -11.57
CA LEU A 121 4.81 -7.57 -11.73
C LEU A 121 3.46 -8.21 -11.34
N ALA A 122 2.85 -7.75 -10.25
CA ALA A 122 1.61 -8.33 -9.73
C ALA A 122 0.34 -7.79 -10.40
N GLY A 123 0.38 -6.59 -10.98
CA GLY A 123 -0.83 -5.85 -11.36
C GLY A 123 -0.94 -5.48 -12.83
N ALA A 124 0.18 -5.29 -13.55
CA ALA A 124 0.13 -4.91 -14.96
C ALA A 124 -0.47 -6.05 -15.79
N GLY A 125 -1.56 -5.75 -16.53
CA GLY A 125 -2.27 -6.73 -17.32
C GLY A 125 -3.15 -7.71 -16.52
N ASP A 126 -3.33 -7.53 -15.20
CA ASP A 126 -4.33 -8.28 -14.43
C ASP A 126 -5.73 -7.78 -14.77
N LEU A 127 -6.50 -8.60 -15.45
CA LEU A 127 -7.85 -8.27 -15.93
C LEU A 127 -8.94 -8.68 -14.92
N TYR A 128 -8.59 -9.40 -13.88
CA TYR A 128 -9.52 -9.95 -12.91
C TYR A 128 -9.62 -9.10 -11.64
N ARG A 129 -8.56 -8.37 -11.30
CA ARG A 129 -8.49 -7.55 -10.09
C ARG A 129 -7.94 -6.17 -10.37
N LEU A 130 -8.60 -5.16 -9.80
CA LEU A 130 -8.09 -3.80 -9.79
C LEU A 130 -6.92 -3.70 -8.80
N LYS A 131 -5.73 -3.45 -9.34
CA LYS A 131 -4.52 -3.19 -8.56
C LYS A 131 -3.87 -1.90 -9.02
N THR A 132 -3.29 -1.16 -8.09
CA THR A 132 -2.42 -0.05 -8.47
C THR A 132 -1.07 -0.56 -8.98
N LEU A 133 -0.49 0.14 -9.94
CA LEU A 133 0.87 -0.12 -10.42
C LEU A 133 1.91 0.74 -9.67
N ALA A 134 1.46 1.75 -8.92
CA ALA A 134 2.32 2.54 -8.04
C ALA A 134 2.38 1.91 -6.64
N ASN A 135 3.55 2.00 -6.00
CA ASN A 135 3.75 1.42 -4.67
C ASN A 135 3.21 2.30 -3.56
N CYS A 136 3.47 3.62 -3.65
CA CYS A 136 3.22 4.57 -2.57
C CYS A 136 2.54 5.83 -3.09
N PHE A 137 1.67 6.37 -2.24
CA PHE A 137 0.90 7.57 -2.47
C PHE A 137 1.09 8.53 -1.30
N VAL A 138 0.81 9.80 -1.52
CA VAL A 138 0.71 10.81 -0.48
C VAL A 138 -0.71 11.34 -0.50
N SER A 139 -1.35 11.34 0.66
CA SER A 139 -2.63 12.03 0.88
C SER A 139 -2.38 13.27 1.71
N GLN A 140 -3.04 14.35 1.34
CA GLN A 140 -2.99 15.61 2.06
C GLN A 140 -4.29 15.81 2.83
N ILE A 141 -4.18 16.28 4.08
CA ILE A 141 -5.33 16.80 4.82
C ILE A 141 -5.49 18.25 4.37
N ASP A 142 -6.58 18.53 3.67
CA ASP A 142 -6.79 19.85 3.02
C ASP A 142 -6.95 20.98 4.06
N HIS A 143 -7.69 20.69 5.15
CA HIS A 143 -8.01 21.66 6.22
C HIS A 143 -8.02 20.99 7.59
N ASP A 144 -7.87 21.80 8.64
CA ASP A 144 -7.98 21.35 10.04
C ASP A 144 -9.47 21.26 10.45
N ASP A 145 -10.19 20.34 9.82
CA ASP A 145 -11.59 20.03 10.08
C ASP A 145 -11.88 18.52 9.98
N ILE A 146 -13.00 18.11 10.55
CA ILE A 146 -13.40 16.69 10.58
C ILE A 146 -13.60 16.11 9.19
N ASP A 147 -14.15 16.88 8.26
CA ASP A 147 -14.43 16.39 6.90
C ASP A 147 -13.12 16.06 6.18
N SER A 148 -12.11 16.93 6.26
CA SER A 148 -10.78 16.72 5.67
C SER A 148 -10.03 15.57 6.33
N ILE A 149 -10.12 15.44 7.65
CA ILE A 149 -9.50 14.34 8.42
C ILE A 149 -10.09 12.99 7.97
N TYR A 150 -11.41 12.87 7.92
CA TYR A 150 -12.07 11.63 7.53
C TYR A 150 -11.99 11.35 6.02
N LYS A 151 -11.91 12.40 5.18
CA LYS A 151 -11.59 12.26 3.75
C LYS A 151 -10.23 11.60 3.56
N ALA A 152 -9.19 12.04 4.27
CA ALA A 152 -7.87 11.41 4.22
C ALA A 152 -7.92 9.95 4.69
N ALA A 153 -8.69 9.61 5.72
CA ALA A 153 -8.89 8.22 6.15
C ALA A 153 -9.59 7.38 5.07
N PHE A 154 -10.57 7.94 4.37
CA PHE A 154 -11.22 7.29 3.23
C PHE A 154 -10.23 7.05 2.07
N GLU A 155 -9.39 8.01 1.75
CA GLU A 155 -8.34 7.89 0.73
C GLU A 155 -7.32 6.80 1.10
N CYS A 156 -6.94 6.72 2.38
CA CYS A 156 -6.13 5.64 2.91
C CYS A 156 -6.79 4.27 2.65
N ALA A 157 -8.04 4.09 3.05
CA ALA A 157 -8.79 2.85 2.84
C ALA A 157 -8.88 2.47 1.35
N ARG A 158 -9.14 3.44 0.47
CA ARG A 158 -9.19 3.22 -0.98
C ARG A 158 -7.83 2.81 -1.53
N THR A 159 -6.76 3.49 -1.14
CA THR A 159 -5.40 3.17 -1.55
C THR A 159 -5.00 1.77 -1.15
N TYR A 160 -5.28 1.37 0.09
CA TYR A 160 -5.03 0.01 0.56
C TYR A 160 -5.82 -1.03 -0.22
N SER A 161 -7.09 -0.77 -0.52
CA SER A 161 -7.95 -1.70 -1.27
C SER A 161 -7.42 -2.01 -2.68
N TYR A 162 -6.60 -1.12 -3.26
CA TYR A 162 -5.91 -1.33 -4.54
C TYR A 162 -4.46 -1.80 -4.37
N GLY A 163 -4.02 -2.01 -3.14
CA GLY A 163 -2.71 -2.55 -2.85
C GLY A 163 -1.60 -1.49 -2.69
N GLY A 164 -1.90 -0.20 -2.67
CA GLY A 164 -0.94 0.88 -2.42
C GLY A 164 -0.58 1.02 -0.95
N GLY A 165 0.55 1.65 -0.65
CA GLY A 165 0.88 2.27 0.63
C GLY A 165 0.60 3.78 0.58
N ILE A 166 0.44 4.42 1.73
CA ILE A 166 0.14 5.86 1.77
C ILE A 166 0.87 6.57 2.91
N GLY A 167 1.28 7.80 2.64
CA GLY A 167 1.79 8.73 3.64
C GLY A 167 0.78 9.84 3.89
N VAL A 168 0.59 10.22 5.16
CA VAL A 168 -0.27 11.33 5.58
C VAL A 168 0.51 12.25 6.51
N ASP A 169 0.51 13.54 6.21
CA ASP A 169 1.09 14.58 7.04
C ASP A 169 0.00 15.20 7.92
N ILE A 170 0.16 15.07 9.24
CA ILE A 170 -0.79 15.60 10.23
C ILE A 170 -0.39 16.98 10.77
N SER A 171 0.63 17.62 10.21
CA SER A 171 1.18 18.90 10.71
C SER A 171 0.19 20.07 10.64
N CYS A 172 -0.80 20.00 9.76
CA CYS A 172 -1.81 21.05 9.63
C CYS A 172 -2.89 21.00 10.73
N LEU A 173 -2.99 19.91 11.48
CA LEU A 173 -3.98 19.75 12.53
C LEU A 173 -3.58 20.54 13.76
N ARG A 174 -4.57 21.14 14.43
CA ARG A 174 -4.36 21.88 15.67
C ARG A 174 -3.86 20.97 16.80
N PRO A 175 -3.08 21.52 17.73
CA PRO A 175 -2.57 20.74 18.84
C PRO A 175 -3.66 20.39 19.86
N LYS A 176 -3.29 19.50 20.79
CA LYS A 176 -4.10 19.15 21.93
C LYS A 176 -4.46 20.41 22.76
N ASP A 177 -5.65 20.42 23.31
CA ASP A 177 -6.22 21.49 24.13
C ASP A 177 -6.45 22.83 23.39
N ALA A 178 -6.26 22.88 22.05
CA ALA A 178 -6.66 24.05 21.26
C ALA A 178 -8.19 24.20 21.28
N ILE A 179 -8.66 25.45 21.39
CA ILE A 179 -10.09 25.78 21.46
C ILE A 179 -10.77 25.37 20.14
N VAL A 180 -11.93 24.71 20.25
CA VAL A 180 -12.82 24.40 19.15
C VAL A 180 -14.19 24.96 19.42
N HIS A 181 -14.89 25.36 18.35
CA HIS A 181 -16.22 26.00 18.46
C HIS A 181 -17.35 24.99 18.17
N ASN A 182 -17.27 23.81 18.81
CA ASN A 182 -18.30 22.76 18.74
C ASN A 182 -18.54 22.18 20.13
N ALA A 183 -19.32 21.11 20.24
CA ALA A 183 -19.67 20.48 21.52
C ALA A 183 -18.49 19.89 22.31
N ALA A 184 -17.29 19.85 21.75
CA ALA A 184 -16.10 19.30 22.41
C ALA A 184 -15.30 20.34 23.22
N ASP A 185 -15.53 21.64 22.98
CA ASP A 185 -14.85 22.80 23.58
C ASP A 185 -13.32 22.83 23.31
N SER A 186 -12.63 21.72 23.35
CA SER A 186 -11.18 21.60 23.10
C SER A 186 -10.83 20.43 22.20
N SER A 187 -9.72 20.57 21.47
CA SER A 187 -9.18 19.56 20.57
C SER A 187 -8.48 18.44 21.35
N THR A 188 -8.65 17.21 20.86
CA THR A 188 -7.87 16.06 21.34
C THR A 188 -6.44 16.04 20.78
N GLY A 189 -6.13 16.91 19.81
CA GLY A 189 -4.82 17.08 19.19
C GLY A 189 -4.58 16.23 17.97
N ALA A 190 -3.54 16.59 17.21
CA ALA A 190 -3.16 15.90 15.96
C ALA A 190 -2.84 14.42 16.19
N VAL A 191 -2.19 14.09 17.31
CA VAL A 191 -1.74 12.73 17.61
C VAL A 191 -2.89 11.76 17.85
N SER A 192 -4.04 12.24 18.37
CA SER A 192 -5.21 11.37 18.62
C SER A 192 -5.82 10.83 17.31
N PHE A 193 -5.75 11.59 16.21
CA PHE A 193 -6.25 11.14 14.91
C PHE A 193 -5.33 10.10 14.23
N MET A 194 -4.11 9.91 14.71
CA MET A 194 -3.23 8.86 14.20
C MET A 194 -3.84 7.47 14.38
N GLU A 195 -4.63 7.25 15.45
CA GLU A 195 -5.30 5.96 15.68
C GLU A 195 -6.37 5.67 14.62
N LEU A 196 -7.09 6.67 14.12
CA LEU A 196 -8.04 6.53 13.01
C LEU A 196 -7.33 5.97 11.76
N TYR A 197 -6.20 6.56 11.38
CA TYR A 197 -5.42 6.12 10.22
C TYR A 197 -4.79 4.74 10.44
N SER A 198 -4.26 4.51 11.63
CA SER A 198 -3.67 3.23 12.01
C SER A 198 -4.70 2.11 11.99
N LEU A 199 -5.86 2.30 12.58
CA LEU A 199 -6.96 1.33 12.58
C LEU A 199 -7.43 1.03 11.15
N THR A 200 -7.63 2.07 10.33
CA THR A 200 -7.98 1.92 8.91
C THR A 200 -6.97 1.03 8.17
N THR A 201 -5.67 1.22 8.45
CA THR A 201 -4.59 0.41 7.87
C THR A 201 -4.67 -1.06 8.29
N GLY A 202 -5.00 -1.32 9.55
CA GLY A 202 -5.13 -2.68 10.10
C GLY A 202 -6.34 -3.44 9.57
N LEU A 203 -7.43 -2.73 9.27
CA LEU A 203 -8.68 -3.33 8.80
C LEU A 203 -8.66 -3.71 7.32
N ILE A 204 -7.96 -2.96 6.49
CA ILE A 204 -7.92 -3.20 5.04
C ILE A 204 -6.76 -4.14 4.68
N GLY A 205 -7.07 -5.42 4.56
CA GLY A 205 -6.11 -6.44 4.18
C GLY A 205 -5.73 -6.40 2.69
N GLN A 206 -4.51 -6.79 2.36
CA GLN A 206 -3.97 -6.90 1.01
C GLN A 206 -3.39 -8.31 0.80
N SER A 207 -4.22 -9.30 0.48
CA SER A 207 -3.76 -10.67 0.18
C SER A 207 -2.70 -11.21 1.17
N GLY A 208 -3.00 -11.15 2.47
CA GLY A 208 -2.09 -11.61 3.54
C GLY A 208 -1.04 -10.56 3.98
N ARG A 209 -1.10 -9.34 3.45
CA ARG A 209 -0.32 -8.19 3.93
C ARG A 209 -1.24 -7.14 4.54
N ARG A 210 -0.74 -6.42 5.53
CA ARG A 210 -1.38 -5.21 6.06
C ARG A 210 -1.11 -4.03 5.12
N GLY A 211 -1.96 -3.00 5.16
CA GLY A 211 -1.68 -1.71 4.54
C GLY A 211 -0.33 -1.17 5.03
N ALA A 212 0.29 -0.30 4.24
CA ALA A 212 1.52 0.39 4.62
C ALA A 212 1.20 1.88 4.82
N LEU A 213 1.33 2.35 6.05
CA LEU A 213 1.06 3.73 6.45
C LEU A 213 2.33 4.39 6.98
N MET A 214 2.59 5.61 6.53
CA MET A 214 3.54 6.54 7.13
C MET A 214 2.77 7.76 7.62
N LEU A 215 2.94 8.13 8.88
CA LEU A 215 2.45 9.39 9.44
C LEU A 215 3.62 10.32 9.72
N THR A 216 3.48 11.57 9.32
CA THR A 216 4.51 12.59 9.54
C THR A 216 3.96 13.79 10.29
N ILE A 217 4.83 14.43 11.08
CA ILE A 217 4.54 15.70 11.75
C ILE A 217 5.76 16.63 11.63
N ASP A 218 5.52 17.92 11.55
CA ASP A 218 6.58 18.93 11.57
C ASP A 218 7.25 19.01 12.95
N VAL A 219 8.57 19.18 12.98
CA VAL A 219 9.35 19.32 14.23
C VAL A 219 8.90 20.50 15.08
N LYS A 220 8.36 21.55 14.44
CA LYS A 220 7.82 22.75 15.12
C LYS A 220 6.41 22.60 15.65
N HIS A 221 5.74 21.45 15.37
CA HIS A 221 4.37 21.25 15.87
C HIS A 221 4.34 21.10 17.38
N PRO A 222 3.40 21.75 18.09
CA PRO A 222 3.34 21.67 19.57
C PRO A 222 3.20 20.23 20.11
N ASP A 223 2.52 19.34 19.37
CA ASP A 223 2.33 17.94 19.78
C ASP A 223 3.51 17.03 19.40
N VAL A 224 4.64 17.53 18.88
CA VAL A 224 5.76 16.70 18.41
C VAL A 224 6.30 15.77 19.48
N MET A 225 6.39 16.23 20.74
CA MET A 225 6.86 15.41 21.86
C MET A 225 5.86 14.29 22.22
N HIS A 226 4.57 14.53 22.03
CA HIS A 226 3.54 13.51 22.17
C HIS A 226 3.62 12.50 21.03
N PHE A 227 3.77 12.97 19.78
CA PHE A 227 3.98 12.15 18.60
C PHE A 227 5.16 11.17 18.75
N LEU A 228 6.31 11.66 19.22
CA LEU A 228 7.49 10.82 19.46
C LEU A 228 7.25 9.69 20.47
N LYS A 229 6.38 9.93 21.45
CA LYS A 229 6.12 9.00 22.55
C LYS A 229 4.93 8.07 22.28
N VAL A 230 4.10 8.33 21.27
CA VAL A 230 2.83 7.61 21.05
C VAL A 230 3.01 6.09 20.87
N LYS A 231 4.14 5.66 20.36
CA LYS A 231 4.45 4.23 20.20
C LYS A 231 5.17 3.60 21.40
N LYS A 232 5.44 4.35 22.43
CA LYS A 232 6.07 3.83 23.65
C LYS A 232 5.00 3.33 24.61
N THR A 233 4.91 2.02 24.80
CA THR A 233 4.13 1.46 25.91
C THR A 233 4.80 1.85 27.23
N PRO A 234 4.06 2.37 28.21
CA PRO A 234 4.62 2.62 29.54
C PRO A 234 5.20 1.31 30.10
N ASN A 235 6.46 1.34 30.53
CA ASN A 235 7.15 0.16 31.04
C ASN A 235 6.40 -0.52 32.20
N TRP A 236 5.69 0.25 33.03
CA TRP A 236 4.93 -0.30 34.15
C TRP A 236 3.77 -1.21 33.67
N VAL A 237 3.08 -0.85 32.56
CA VAL A 237 2.01 -1.70 31.99
C VAL A 237 2.60 -3.02 31.49
N THR A 238 3.69 -2.94 30.74
CA THR A 238 4.37 -4.14 30.21
C THR A 238 4.86 -5.02 31.36
N ASN A 239 5.51 -4.43 32.36
CA ASN A 239 6.02 -5.17 33.51
C ASN A 239 4.89 -5.83 34.29
N GLN A 240 3.79 -5.12 34.54
CA GLN A 240 2.64 -5.67 35.27
C GLN A 240 2.02 -6.87 34.53
N ILE A 241 1.89 -6.81 33.21
CA ILE A 241 1.36 -7.94 32.44
C ILE A 241 2.33 -9.13 32.50
N VAL A 242 3.64 -8.90 32.31
CA VAL A 242 4.65 -9.94 32.37
C VAL A 242 4.74 -10.56 33.78
N GLU A 243 4.68 -9.74 34.84
CA GLU A 243 4.67 -10.22 36.22
C GLU A 243 3.45 -11.10 36.50
N GLN A 244 2.27 -10.71 36.04
CA GLN A 244 1.06 -11.53 36.20
C GLN A 244 1.16 -12.85 35.45
N CYS A 245 1.72 -12.85 34.22
CA CYS A 245 1.98 -14.07 33.48
C CYS A 245 2.99 -14.96 34.22
N ASN A 246 4.06 -14.39 34.76
CA ASN A 246 5.05 -15.12 35.54
C ASN A 246 4.45 -15.74 36.83
N TRP A 247 3.61 -15.01 37.53
CA TRP A 247 2.93 -15.51 38.74
C TRP A 247 2.00 -16.68 38.48
N SER A 248 1.47 -16.79 37.24
CA SER A 248 0.63 -17.93 36.88
C SER A 248 1.40 -19.25 36.88
N GLY A 249 2.73 -19.22 36.74
CA GLY A 249 3.60 -20.40 36.62
C GLY A 249 3.37 -21.23 35.35
N LEU A 250 2.64 -20.69 34.37
CA LEU A 250 2.26 -21.39 33.13
C LEU A 250 3.26 -21.14 31.98
N PHE A 251 4.14 -20.13 32.12
CA PHE A 251 5.01 -19.67 31.05
C PHE A 251 6.47 -19.79 31.46
N ASP A 252 7.33 -20.26 30.54
CA ASP A 252 8.77 -20.26 30.74
C ASP A 252 9.38 -18.85 30.44
N GLU A 253 10.69 -18.70 30.67
CA GLU A 253 11.38 -17.41 30.50
C GLU A 253 11.35 -16.93 29.04
N PHE A 254 11.45 -17.85 28.07
CA PHE A 254 11.38 -17.53 26.64
C PHE A 254 9.96 -17.07 26.22
N GLU A 255 8.94 -17.72 26.74
CA GLU A 255 7.54 -17.34 26.52
C GLU A 255 7.23 -15.98 27.15
N LEU A 256 7.73 -15.71 28.36
CA LEU A 256 7.59 -14.40 29.02
C LEU A 256 8.26 -13.27 28.22
N ASP A 257 9.46 -13.52 27.64
CA ASP A 257 10.11 -12.53 26.76
C ASP A 257 9.30 -12.32 25.45
N THR A 258 8.72 -13.38 24.93
CA THR A 258 7.82 -13.29 23.78
C THR A 258 6.56 -12.49 24.10
N ILE A 259 5.92 -12.75 25.24
CA ILE A 259 4.77 -11.96 25.71
C ILE A 259 5.15 -10.49 25.87
N LYS A 260 6.30 -10.21 26.49
CA LYS A 260 6.81 -8.84 26.65
C LYS A 260 6.95 -8.13 25.31
N LYS A 261 7.56 -8.78 24.32
CA LYS A 261 7.69 -8.24 22.95
C LYS A 261 6.33 -8.00 22.31
N GLN A 262 5.39 -8.94 22.42
CA GLN A 262 4.05 -8.81 21.87
C GLN A 262 3.25 -7.67 22.53
N VAL A 263 3.36 -7.48 23.85
CA VAL A 263 2.74 -6.35 24.55
C VAL A 263 3.32 -5.03 24.08
N MET A 264 4.64 -4.95 23.88
CA MET A 264 5.31 -3.76 23.36
C MET A 264 4.92 -3.46 21.90
N GLU A 265 4.69 -4.50 21.08
CA GLU A 265 4.24 -4.35 19.69
C GLU A 265 2.77 -3.96 19.55
N ASN A 266 1.94 -4.24 20.56
CA ASN A 266 0.50 -3.91 20.59
C ASN A 266 0.20 -2.51 21.15
N THR A 267 1.10 -1.55 20.89
CA THR A 267 0.94 -0.16 21.31
C THR A 267 -0.06 0.62 20.45
N GLN A 268 -0.41 1.81 20.89
CA GLN A 268 -1.17 2.77 20.08
C GLN A 268 -0.49 2.99 18.72
N VAL A 269 -1.30 3.27 17.69
CA VAL A 269 -0.81 3.51 16.32
C VAL A 269 0.02 2.33 15.77
N ARG A 270 -0.41 1.12 16.07
CA ARG A 270 0.31 -0.12 15.76
C ARG A 270 0.66 -0.29 14.28
N PHE A 271 -0.23 0.11 13.38
CA PHE A 271 -0.13 -0.17 11.96
C PHE A 271 0.50 0.95 11.14
N ALA A 272 1.01 2.00 11.80
CA ALA A 272 1.69 3.10 11.12
C ALA A 272 3.18 3.13 11.45
N ASN A 273 4.00 3.47 10.45
CA ASN A 273 5.31 4.04 10.67
C ASN A 273 5.17 5.53 10.98
N ILE A 274 6.07 6.10 11.76
CA ILE A 274 6.07 7.51 12.11
C ILE A 274 7.39 8.16 11.74
N SER A 275 7.34 9.41 11.28
CA SER A 275 8.52 10.18 10.91
C SER A 275 8.33 11.66 11.24
N ILE A 276 9.41 12.37 11.56
CA ILE A 276 9.38 13.81 11.80
C ILE A 276 9.94 14.52 10.58
N LYS A 277 9.26 15.58 10.16
CA LYS A 277 9.80 16.50 9.17
C LYS A 277 10.67 17.53 9.89
N VAL A 278 11.94 17.57 9.54
CA VAL A 278 12.89 18.54 10.07
C VAL A 278 13.15 19.65 9.04
N SER A 279 13.31 20.90 9.50
CA SER A 279 13.66 22.04 8.66
C SER A 279 15.17 22.27 8.65
N ASP A 280 15.65 23.02 7.65
CA ASP A 280 17.06 23.42 7.59
C ASP A 280 17.48 24.20 8.83
N GLU A 281 16.59 25.05 9.37
CA GLU A 281 16.81 25.77 10.62
C GLU A 281 17.04 24.80 11.81
N PHE A 282 16.24 23.72 11.91
CA PHE A 282 16.44 22.70 12.93
C PHE A 282 17.78 22.00 12.75
N MET A 283 18.13 21.62 11.51
CA MET A 283 19.41 20.96 11.23
C MET A 283 20.60 21.86 11.54
N SER A 284 20.52 23.14 11.19
CA SER A 284 21.57 24.11 11.51
C SER A 284 21.77 24.28 13.02
N SER A 285 20.69 24.24 13.81
CA SER A 285 20.80 24.35 15.28
C SER A 285 21.43 23.14 15.95
N VAL A 286 21.39 21.95 15.29
CA VAL A 286 22.07 20.74 15.80
C VAL A 286 23.60 20.82 15.57
N ASP A 287 24.02 21.50 14.50
CA ASP A 287 25.46 21.64 14.15
C ASP A 287 26.16 22.71 15.02
N GLU A 288 25.41 23.56 15.75
CA GLU A 288 25.94 24.62 16.61
C GLU A 288 26.21 24.17 18.07
N GLU A 289 25.82 22.95 18.46
CA GLU A 289 26.14 22.32 19.76
C GLU A 289 27.40 21.43 19.69
#